data_7d6674c057718bc8cdd4f29c74b56c2f
#
_entry.id   7d6674c057718bc8cdd4f29c74b56c2f
#
_cell.length_a   1.000
_cell.length_b   1.000
_cell.length_c   1.000
_cell.angle_alpha   90.00
_cell.angle_beta   90.00
_cell.angle_gamma   90.00
#
_symmetry.space_group_name_H-M   'P 1'
#
loop_
_entity.id
_entity.type
_entity.pdbx_description
1 polymer ?
#
loop_
_entity_poly.entity_id
_entity_poly.type
_entity_poly.pdbx_seq_one_letter_code
_entity_poly.pdbx_strand_id
1 'polypeptide(L)'
;MSAWKLNDSNFSFLDRLKIAKFILNPNNFWTMSKQVTSFEKKMAAYIGCKHAVFVSSGSTANTILAMHLKDKFYTEQKKKIIFPSTTWTTSIAPFLREGFEPLFIDVSLKDFAMDLDLLDLVLEKERDSVSCVFITSLIGFVPDMDKLSHIAENHKVKIMMDNCENTFGKFYLKNVSSFFTSTTSTYFGHQLQSVEGGFIFTNDDEEYEYFLMARNHGMTRSVKNPEKYINKDVDSRFDFYFLGSNFRNTDINAFIGLLDFNRIEELTNKRINLYNIYKQSLNNSLYLPNITNKFGHVPFCFPIFCENSEKRNLAIKFCNDNEIESRPIISGNLLKQTCYKQYDDYKNFKNSEYLHNNSFYVGLHSKVTKENIIKLTNYLNNL
;
A
#
# COMPACT_ATOMS: atom_id res chain seq x y z
N MET A 1 -28.24 -15.25 -6.35
CA MET A 1 -26.82 -15.37 -5.98
C MET A 1 -26.51 -14.25 -5.01
N SER A 2 -25.68 -14.44 -4.00
CA SER A 2 -25.24 -13.32 -3.15
C SER A 2 -24.43 -12.34 -3.99
N ALA A 3 -24.62 -11.02 -3.77
CA ALA A 3 -23.90 -9.97 -4.46
C ALA A 3 -22.37 -10.20 -4.40
N TRP A 4 -21.68 -10.03 -5.51
CA TRP A 4 -20.22 -10.08 -5.56
C TRP A 4 -19.65 -8.72 -5.12
N LYS A 5 -19.32 -8.62 -3.85
CA LYS A 5 -18.77 -7.41 -3.23
C LYS A 5 -17.31 -7.19 -3.60
N LEU A 6 -16.83 -5.95 -3.45
CA LEU A 6 -15.40 -5.64 -3.58
C LEU A 6 -14.57 -6.38 -2.54
N ASN A 7 -15.06 -6.42 -1.31
CA ASN A 7 -14.40 -7.04 -0.17
C ASN A 7 -15.39 -7.80 0.70
N ASP A 8 -14.91 -8.79 1.42
CA ASP A 8 -15.69 -9.52 2.41
C ASP A 8 -14.83 -9.84 3.65
N SER A 9 -15.52 -10.11 4.76
CA SER A 9 -14.85 -10.44 6.02
C SER A 9 -14.20 -11.82 5.96
N ASN A 10 -12.94 -11.88 6.35
CA ASN A 10 -12.23 -13.15 6.56
C ASN A 10 -12.62 -13.83 7.88
N PHE A 11 -13.33 -13.14 8.79
CA PHE A 11 -13.58 -13.60 10.15
C PHE A 11 -14.79 -14.54 10.23
N SER A 12 -14.54 -15.74 10.75
CA SER A 12 -15.57 -16.74 11.09
C SER A 12 -16.35 -16.35 12.36
N PHE A 13 -17.43 -17.08 12.63
CA PHE A 13 -18.15 -16.95 13.90
C PHE A 13 -17.24 -17.22 15.12
N LEU A 14 -16.37 -18.22 15.02
CA LEU A 14 -15.41 -18.54 16.10
C LEU A 14 -14.41 -17.40 16.34
N ASP A 15 -13.97 -16.71 15.28
CA ASP A 15 -13.09 -15.52 15.44
C ASP A 15 -13.82 -14.39 16.16
N ARG A 16 -15.10 -14.17 15.83
CA ARG A 16 -15.95 -13.19 16.53
C ARG A 16 -16.10 -13.52 18.02
N LEU A 17 -16.24 -14.80 18.38
CA LEU A 17 -16.25 -15.24 19.79
C LEU A 17 -14.90 -14.99 20.48
N LYS A 18 -13.76 -15.23 19.80
CA LYS A 18 -12.44 -14.92 20.34
C LYS A 18 -12.28 -13.41 20.58
N ILE A 19 -12.75 -12.57 19.65
CA ILE A 19 -12.73 -11.10 19.79
C ILE A 19 -13.58 -10.68 20.98
N ALA A 20 -14.81 -11.20 21.09
CA ALA A 20 -15.69 -10.92 22.25
C ALA A 20 -15.03 -11.33 23.57
N LYS A 21 -14.43 -12.52 23.64
CA LYS A 21 -13.69 -12.99 24.83
C LYS A 21 -12.51 -12.09 25.18
N PHE A 22 -11.78 -11.59 24.15
CA PHE A 22 -10.68 -10.65 24.35
C PHE A 22 -11.17 -9.33 24.97
N ILE A 23 -12.27 -8.79 24.46
CA ILE A 23 -12.85 -7.52 24.95
C ILE A 23 -13.40 -7.67 26.38
N LEU A 24 -14.06 -8.80 26.68
CA LEU A 24 -14.66 -9.04 28.00
C LEU A 24 -13.65 -9.42 29.08
N ASN A 25 -12.39 -9.71 28.73
CA ASN A 25 -11.37 -10.05 29.71
C ASN A 25 -10.84 -8.78 30.41
N PRO A 26 -11.07 -8.60 31.74
CA PRO A 26 -10.66 -7.39 32.46
C PRO A 26 -9.14 -7.21 32.56
N ASN A 27 -8.35 -8.25 32.28
CA ASN A 27 -6.89 -8.19 32.30
C ASN A 27 -6.27 -7.73 30.97
N ASN A 28 -7.08 -7.54 29.93
CA ASN A 28 -6.59 -7.06 28.65
C ASN A 28 -6.57 -5.52 28.62
N PHE A 29 -5.46 -4.97 28.19
CA PHE A 29 -5.34 -3.55 27.90
C PHE A 29 -5.75 -3.31 26.45
N TRP A 30 -6.48 -2.23 26.16
CA TRP A 30 -7.11 -2.03 24.84
C TRP A 30 -6.32 -1.12 23.91
N THR A 31 -5.34 -0.39 24.42
CA THR A 31 -4.48 0.48 23.64
C THR A 31 -3.07 -0.11 23.50
N MET A 32 -2.09 0.69 23.15
CA MET A 32 -0.69 0.33 22.88
C MET A 32 -0.06 -0.58 23.94
N SER A 33 -0.13 -1.89 23.77
CA SER A 33 0.37 -2.88 24.72
C SER A 33 0.89 -4.16 24.03
N LYS A 34 0.61 -5.33 24.64
CA LYS A 34 1.17 -6.63 24.23
C LYS A 34 0.75 -7.08 22.84
N GLN A 35 -0.49 -6.77 22.43
CA GLN A 35 -0.98 -7.20 21.12
C GLN A 35 -0.33 -6.40 19.99
N VAL A 36 -0.20 -5.08 20.15
CA VAL A 36 0.53 -4.23 19.23
C VAL A 36 1.97 -4.71 19.08
N THR A 37 2.70 -4.88 20.20
CA THR A 37 4.09 -5.36 20.17
C THR A 37 4.23 -6.74 19.51
N SER A 38 3.28 -7.66 19.78
CA SER A 38 3.27 -9.00 19.17
C SER A 38 3.03 -8.92 17.67
N PHE A 39 2.10 -8.05 17.24
CA PHE A 39 1.77 -7.89 15.83
C PHE A 39 2.92 -7.27 15.05
N GLU A 40 3.57 -6.22 15.61
CA GLU A 40 4.78 -5.62 15.02
C GLU A 40 5.89 -6.65 14.83
N LYS A 41 6.20 -7.45 15.85
CA LYS A 41 7.24 -8.48 15.76
C LYS A 41 6.92 -9.54 14.70
N LYS A 42 5.67 -10.03 14.64
CA LYS A 42 5.25 -11.03 13.65
C LYS A 42 5.28 -10.48 12.24
N MET A 43 4.82 -9.24 12.05
CA MET A 43 4.86 -8.60 10.73
C MET A 43 6.30 -8.34 10.28
N ALA A 44 7.17 -7.81 11.14
CA ALA A 44 8.59 -7.62 10.80
C ALA A 44 9.25 -8.94 10.37
N ALA A 45 9.03 -10.01 11.14
CA ALA A 45 9.58 -11.35 10.84
C ALA A 45 9.04 -11.91 9.51
N TYR A 46 7.74 -11.75 9.24
CA TYR A 46 7.12 -12.26 8.00
C TYR A 46 7.58 -11.50 6.76
N ILE A 47 7.64 -10.18 6.86
CA ILE A 47 8.13 -9.30 5.79
C ILE A 47 9.63 -9.50 5.55
N GLY A 48 10.38 -9.89 6.58
CA GLY A 48 11.83 -10.04 6.51
C GLY A 48 12.58 -8.71 6.65
N CYS A 49 12.02 -7.78 7.43
CA CYS A 49 12.66 -6.51 7.81
C CYS A 49 13.00 -6.50 9.31
N LYS A 50 13.88 -5.58 9.70
CA LYS A 50 14.32 -5.44 11.09
C LYS A 50 13.23 -4.91 12.00
N HIS A 51 12.44 -3.96 11.50
CA HIS A 51 11.45 -3.23 12.27
C HIS A 51 10.11 -3.08 11.55
N ALA A 52 9.04 -3.12 12.34
CA ALA A 52 7.68 -2.77 11.92
C ALA A 52 7.04 -1.88 12.98
N VAL A 53 6.34 -0.83 12.56
CA VAL A 53 5.63 0.11 13.43
C VAL A 53 4.16 0.11 13.06
N PHE A 54 3.29 -0.36 13.95
CA PHE A 54 1.85 -0.41 13.74
C PHE A 54 1.20 0.93 14.06
N VAL A 55 0.52 1.50 13.09
CA VAL A 55 -0.13 2.83 13.15
C VAL A 55 -1.61 2.75 12.80
N SER A 56 -2.34 3.85 12.95
CA SER A 56 -3.80 3.89 12.83
C SER A 56 -4.34 3.64 11.43
N SER A 57 -3.53 3.84 10.37
CA SER A 57 -3.89 3.54 8.97
C SER A 57 -2.66 3.57 8.06
N GLY A 58 -2.78 3.06 6.82
CA GLY A 58 -1.77 3.26 5.78
C GLY A 58 -1.54 4.74 5.47
N SER A 59 -2.58 5.57 5.52
CA SER A 59 -2.46 7.02 5.31
C SER A 59 -1.62 7.70 6.39
N THR A 60 -1.79 7.33 7.65
CA THR A 60 -0.96 7.85 8.75
C THR A 60 0.47 7.31 8.70
N ALA A 61 0.67 6.09 8.18
CA ALA A 61 2.01 5.58 7.88
C ALA A 61 2.72 6.49 6.85
N ASN A 62 2.07 6.82 5.73
CA ASN A 62 2.59 7.74 4.72
C ASN A 62 2.83 9.15 5.29
N THR A 63 1.98 9.62 6.22
CA THR A 63 2.18 10.92 6.90
C THR A 63 3.46 10.92 7.74
N ILE A 64 3.73 9.84 8.47
CA ILE A 64 4.99 9.72 9.25
C ILE A 64 6.20 9.70 8.32
N LEU A 65 6.13 9.03 7.15
CA LEU A 65 7.21 9.07 6.17
C LEU A 65 7.44 10.49 5.63
N ALA A 66 6.36 11.23 5.36
CA ALA A 66 6.47 12.62 4.90
C ALA A 66 7.11 13.53 5.95
N MET A 67 6.72 13.42 7.22
CA MET A 67 7.34 14.12 8.34
C MET A 67 8.83 13.78 8.45
N HIS A 68 9.19 12.49 8.38
CA HIS A 68 10.58 12.04 8.43
C HIS A 68 11.42 12.63 7.29
N LEU A 69 10.89 12.58 6.05
CA LEU A 69 11.58 13.18 4.91
C LEU A 69 11.75 14.68 5.07
N LYS A 70 10.73 15.38 5.61
CA LYS A 70 10.82 16.83 5.88
C LYS A 70 11.92 17.15 6.87
N ASP A 71 11.99 16.42 7.97
CA ASP A 71 12.94 16.71 9.05
C ASP A 71 14.38 16.30 8.71
N LYS A 72 14.58 15.30 7.83
CA LYS A 72 15.91 14.69 7.59
C LYS A 72 16.51 14.96 6.22
N PHE A 73 15.68 15.19 5.19
CA PHE A 73 16.14 15.20 3.80
C PHE A 73 15.70 16.43 3.01
N TYR A 74 14.78 17.23 3.54
CA TYR A 74 14.32 18.44 2.87
C TYR A 74 15.39 19.54 2.93
N THR A 75 15.68 20.13 1.78
CA THR A 75 16.41 21.39 1.65
C THR A 75 15.77 22.23 0.54
N GLU A 76 16.06 23.50 0.44
CA GLU A 76 15.55 24.35 -0.65
C GLU A 76 16.00 23.86 -2.03
N GLN A 77 17.16 23.18 -2.12
CA GLN A 77 17.65 22.55 -3.34
C GLN A 77 17.00 21.19 -3.58
N LYS A 78 16.72 20.42 -2.51
CA LYS A 78 16.14 19.07 -2.56
C LYS A 78 14.73 19.07 -1.97
N LYS A 79 13.75 19.56 -2.71
CA LYS A 79 12.36 19.66 -2.27
C LYS A 79 11.37 18.88 -3.15
N LYS A 80 11.85 18.24 -4.22
CA LYS A 80 10.99 17.46 -5.11
C LYS A 80 10.90 16.01 -4.67
N ILE A 81 9.72 15.43 -4.87
CA ILE A 81 9.50 13.99 -4.75
C ILE A 81 8.87 13.49 -6.04
N ILE A 82 9.40 12.36 -6.53
CA ILE A 82 8.86 11.72 -7.75
C ILE A 82 7.75 10.75 -7.35
N PHE A 83 6.59 10.87 -8.00
CA PHE A 83 5.39 10.06 -7.78
C PHE A 83 4.88 9.44 -9.08
N PRO A 84 4.22 8.26 -9.05
CA PRO A 84 3.47 7.75 -10.19
C PRO A 84 2.20 8.58 -10.41
N SER A 85 1.82 8.79 -11.68
CA SER A 85 0.61 9.52 -12.07
C SER A 85 -0.70 8.77 -11.81
N THR A 86 -0.63 7.46 -11.56
CA THR A 86 -1.73 6.65 -11.01
C THR A 86 -1.31 6.11 -9.66
N THR A 87 -1.98 6.57 -8.60
CA THR A 87 -1.76 6.12 -7.22
C THR A 87 -2.93 6.57 -6.33
N TRP A 88 -2.89 6.19 -5.05
CA TRP A 88 -3.84 6.67 -4.07
C TRP A 88 -3.46 8.07 -3.59
N THR A 89 -4.46 8.89 -3.29
CA THR A 89 -4.24 10.30 -2.90
C THR A 89 -3.35 10.45 -1.67
N THR A 90 -3.46 9.57 -0.66
CA THR A 90 -2.65 9.66 0.55
C THR A 90 -1.22 9.11 0.40
N SER A 91 -0.87 8.59 -0.78
CA SER A 91 0.53 8.35 -1.15
C SER A 91 1.26 9.64 -1.54
N ILE A 92 0.52 10.75 -1.78
CA ILE A 92 1.07 12.03 -2.23
C ILE A 92 0.74 13.17 -1.26
N ALA A 93 -0.53 13.30 -0.87
CA ALA A 93 -1.02 14.45 -0.12
C ALA A 93 -0.23 14.78 1.16
N PRO A 94 0.25 13.83 1.98
CA PRO A 94 1.07 14.15 3.15
C PRO A 94 2.35 14.90 2.79
N PHE A 95 3.04 14.48 1.74
CA PHE A 95 4.29 15.11 1.30
C PHE A 95 4.08 16.55 0.80
N LEU A 96 2.99 16.78 0.05
CA LEU A 96 2.64 18.13 -0.39
C LEU A 96 2.28 19.04 0.78
N ARG A 97 1.65 18.50 1.82
CA ARG A 97 1.37 19.24 3.07
C ARG A 97 2.63 19.61 3.83
N GLU A 98 3.68 18.78 3.77
CA GLU A 98 5.00 19.07 4.32
C GLU A 98 5.83 20.04 3.45
N GLY A 99 5.26 20.51 2.32
CA GLY A 99 5.89 21.52 1.45
C GLY A 99 6.81 20.93 0.39
N PHE A 100 6.74 19.64 0.10
CA PHE A 100 7.43 19.05 -1.05
C PHE A 100 6.71 19.40 -2.36
N GLU A 101 7.48 19.48 -3.44
CA GLU A 101 6.98 19.70 -4.80
C GLU A 101 6.91 18.34 -5.54
N PRO A 102 5.78 18.02 -6.20
CA PRO A 102 5.67 16.76 -6.91
C PRO A 102 6.30 16.82 -8.30
N LEU A 103 6.98 15.73 -8.69
CA LEU A 103 7.25 15.37 -10.07
C LEU A 103 6.48 14.10 -10.39
N PHE A 104 5.71 14.09 -11.49
CA PHE A 104 4.94 12.94 -11.87
C PHE A 104 5.61 12.17 -13.01
N ILE A 105 5.56 10.85 -12.92
CA ILE A 105 5.98 9.91 -13.97
C ILE A 105 4.81 9.00 -14.31
N ASP A 106 4.63 8.68 -15.58
CA ASP A 106 3.58 7.76 -16.02
C ASP A 106 3.82 6.34 -15.47
N VAL A 107 2.79 5.54 -15.45
CA VAL A 107 2.87 4.14 -15.02
C VAL A 107 3.12 3.21 -16.20
N SER A 108 3.73 2.08 -15.91
CA SER A 108 3.89 0.98 -16.86
C SER A 108 2.61 0.12 -16.89
N LEU A 109 2.12 -0.26 -18.06
CA LEU A 109 1.01 -1.22 -18.18
C LEU A 109 1.44 -2.68 -17.96
N LYS A 110 2.74 -2.94 -17.72
CA LYS A 110 3.26 -4.30 -17.46
C LYS A 110 3.04 -4.74 -16.02
N ASP A 111 3.16 -3.80 -15.08
CA ASP A 111 3.13 -4.05 -13.64
C ASP A 111 2.39 -2.96 -12.84
N PHE A 112 1.83 -1.96 -13.54
CA PHE A 112 1.08 -0.82 -13.01
C PHE A 112 1.85 0.05 -12.00
N ALA A 113 3.14 -0.22 -11.82
CA ALA A 113 4.04 0.65 -11.07
C ALA A 113 4.50 1.84 -11.94
N MET A 114 5.23 2.77 -11.32
CA MET A 114 5.92 3.84 -12.03
C MET A 114 6.79 3.27 -13.16
N ASP A 115 6.79 3.89 -14.34
CA ASP A 115 7.66 3.51 -15.45
C ASP A 115 9.12 3.75 -15.07
N LEU A 116 9.88 2.68 -14.87
CA LEU A 116 11.27 2.74 -14.41
C LEU A 116 12.25 3.22 -15.47
N ASP A 117 11.92 3.11 -16.77
CA ASP A 117 12.74 3.68 -17.86
C ASP A 117 12.61 5.21 -17.85
N LEU A 118 11.39 5.72 -17.69
CA LEU A 118 11.15 7.15 -17.54
C LEU A 118 11.74 7.69 -16.23
N LEU A 119 11.67 6.92 -15.14
CA LEU A 119 12.28 7.31 -13.86
C LEU A 119 13.79 7.54 -14.00
N ASP A 120 14.50 6.63 -14.66
CA ASP A 120 15.94 6.73 -14.87
C ASP A 120 16.30 8.01 -15.64
N LEU A 121 15.60 8.25 -16.76
CA LEU A 121 15.77 9.48 -17.58
C LEU A 121 15.46 10.77 -16.83
N VAL A 122 14.48 10.78 -15.95
CA VAL A 122 14.14 11.96 -15.13
C VAL A 122 15.21 12.19 -14.08
N LEU A 123 15.70 11.15 -13.42
CA LEU A 123 16.76 11.26 -12.42
C LEU A 123 18.12 11.70 -13.01
N GLU A 124 18.43 11.37 -14.26
CA GLU A 124 19.62 11.92 -14.93
C GLU A 124 19.64 13.46 -14.94
N LYS A 125 18.47 14.09 -14.98
CA LYS A 125 18.33 15.55 -15.08
C LYS A 125 18.01 16.22 -13.76
N GLU A 126 17.23 15.57 -12.91
CA GLU A 126 16.55 16.18 -11.76
C GLU A 126 17.08 15.70 -10.39
N ARG A 127 17.98 14.69 -10.33
CA ARG A 127 18.40 14.03 -9.08
C ARG A 127 18.84 15.02 -7.99
N ASP A 128 19.49 16.12 -8.36
CA ASP A 128 20.01 17.09 -7.40
C ASP A 128 18.90 17.93 -6.73
N SER A 129 17.70 17.94 -7.32
CA SER A 129 16.49 18.57 -6.78
C SER A 129 15.54 17.57 -6.06
N VAL A 130 15.81 16.26 -6.19
CA VAL A 130 14.93 15.18 -5.69
C VAL A 130 15.37 14.71 -4.32
N SER A 131 14.46 14.77 -3.34
CA SER A 131 14.66 14.21 -1.99
C SER A 131 14.39 12.71 -1.96
N CYS A 132 13.37 12.26 -2.69
CA CYS A 132 12.91 10.88 -2.64
C CYS A 132 12.15 10.50 -3.92
N VAL A 133 12.19 9.21 -4.27
CA VAL A 133 11.25 8.58 -5.20
C VAL A 133 10.27 7.76 -4.39
N PHE A 134 8.97 8.02 -4.54
CA PHE A 134 7.92 7.32 -3.82
C PHE A 134 7.16 6.39 -4.77
N ILE A 135 7.43 5.10 -4.66
CA ILE A 135 6.86 4.05 -5.52
C ILE A 135 5.58 3.51 -4.89
N THR A 136 4.54 3.29 -5.70
CA THR A 136 3.33 2.59 -5.27
C THR A 136 3.22 1.25 -5.99
N SER A 137 3.06 0.16 -5.24
CA SER A 137 2.76 -1.17 -5.80
C SER A 137 1.25 -1.33 -5.93
N LEU A 138 0.70 -0.96 -7.10
CA LEU A 138 -0.74 -0.96 -7.32
C LEU A 138 -1.32 -2.37 -7.53
N ILE A 139 -2.55 -2.55 -7.08
CA ILE A 139 -3.44 -3.72 -7.30
C ILE A 139 -2.79 -5.08 -7.05
N GLY A 140 -1.73 -5.12 -6.23
CA GLY A 140 -1.06 -6.35 -5.80
C GLY A 140 0.03 -6.85 -6.75
N PHE A 141 0.48 -6.01 -7.70
CA PHE A 141 1.57 -6.37 -8.61
C PHE A 141 2.91 -5.81 -8.13
N VAL A 142 3.95 -6.58 -8.42
CA VAL A 142 5.32 -6.32 -7.96
C VAL A 142 6.09 -5.63 -9.07
N PRO A 143 6.68 -4.44 -8.83
CA PRO A 143 7.59 -3.79 -9.77
C PRO A 143 8.90 -4.59 -9.93
N ASP A 144 9.70 -4.27 -10.95
CA ASP A 144 11.04 -4.86 -11.10
C ASP A 144 11.99 -4.27 -10.03
N MET A 145 12.15 -5.00 -8.91
CA MET A 145 12.93 -4.56 -7.78
C MET A 145 14.44 -4.55 -8.05
N ASP A 146 14.95 -5.38 -8.98
CA ASP A 146 16.36 -5.34 -9.40
C ASP A 146 16.65 -4.01 -10.10
N LYS A 147 15.80 -3.65 -11.09
CA LYS A 147 15.93 -2.39 -11.81
C LYS A 147 15.77 -1.18 -10.90
N LEU A 148 14.80 -1.22 -9.99
CA LEU A 148 14.56 -0.15 -9.02
C LEU A 148 15.75 0.02 -8.06
N SER A 149 16.33 -1.08 -7.57
CA SER A 149 17.53 -1.05 -6.71
C SER A 149 18.73 -0.47 -7.46
N HIS A 150 18.91 -0.86 -8.72
CA HIS A 150 19.99 -0.32 -9.56
C HIS A 150 19.85 1.20 -9.80
N ILE A 151 18.64 1.68 -10.07
CA ILE A 151 18.35 3.11 -10.20
C ILE A 151 18.67 3.84 -8.88
N ALA A 152 18.26 3.28 -7.74
CA ALA A 152 18.53 3.87 -6.43
C ALA A 152 20.03 4.04 -6.16
N GLU A 153 20.82 3.02 -6.48
CA GLU A 153 22.28 3.01 -6.31
C GLU A 153 22.99 3.99 -7.28
N ASN A 154 22.65 3.95 -8.56
CA ASN A 154 23.28 4.79 -9.59
C ASN A 154 23.05 6.29 -9.34
N HIS A 155 21.82 6.65 -9.01
CA HIS A 155 21.47 8.06 -8.76
C HIS A 155 21.65 8.49 -7.31
N LYS A 156 21.99 7.56 -6.39
CA LYS A 156 22.11 7.80 -4.93
C LYS A 156 20.87 8.52 -4.38
N VAL A 157 19.69 8.09 -4.83
CA VAL A 157 18.40 8.65 -4.44
C VAL A 157 17.72 7.74 -3.43
N LYS A 158 17.05 8.34 -2.44
CA LYS A 158 16.24 7.59 -1.48
C LYS A 158 14.97 7.09 -2.16
N ILE A 159 14.66 5.81 -1.96
CA ILE A 159 13.40 5.21 -2.39
C ILE A 159 12.57 4.86 -1.15
N MET A 160 11.30 5.18 -1.21
CA MET A 160 10.29 4.70 -0.28
C MET A 160 9.12 4.11 -1.04
N MET A 161 8.37 3.20 -0.43
CA MET A 161 7.29 2.48 -1.12
C MET A 161 5.99 2.52 -0.35
N ASP A 162 4.89 2.70 -1.08
CA ASP A 162 3.53 2.42 -0.59
C ASP A 162 3.09 1.06 -1.13
N ASN A 163 3.04 0.06 -0.26
CA ASN A 163 2.62 -1.31 -0.56
C ASN A 163 1.26 -1.63 0.09
N CYS A 164 0.39 -0.63 0.30
CA CYS A 164 -0.92 -0.84 0.92
C CYS A 164 -1.75 -1.89 0.18
N GLU A 165 -1.66 -1.96 -1.13
CA GLU A 165 -2.36 -2.96 -1.95
C GLU A 165 -1.53 -4.21 -2.23
N ASN A 166 -0.27 -4.25 -1.78
CA ASN A 166 0.69 -5.32 -2.06
C ASN A 166 1.51 -5.73 -0.84
N THR A 167 0.87 -5.93 0.30
CA THR A 167 1.54 -6.27 1.56
C THR A 167 2.37 -7.56 1.47
N PHE A 168 1.92 -8.54 0.69
CA PHE A 168 2.50 -9.88 0.65
C PHE A 168 3.17 -10.26 -0.67
N GLY A 169 3.25 -9.35 -1.62
CA GLY A 169 3.97 -9.56 -2.87
C GLY A 169 5.45 -9.85 -2.65
N LYS A 170 6.01 -10.74 -3.48
CA LYS A 170 7.41 -11.15 -3.40
C LYS A 170 8.12 -10.92 -4.73
N PHE A 171 9.36 -10.49 -4.63
CA PHE A 171 10.29 -10.48 -5.75
C PHE A 171 11.34 -11.56 -5.48
N TYR A 172 11.39 -12.58 -6.32
CA TYR A 172 11.94 -13.89 -5.97
C TYR A 172 11.30 -14.40 -4.66
N LEU A 173 12.07 -14.68 -3.64
CA LEU A 173 11.60 -15.15 -2.33
C LEU A 173 11.48 -14.03 -1.29
N LYS A 174 11.89 -12.80 -1.62
CA LYS A 174 11.94 -11.66 -0.70
C LYS A 174 10.69 -10.81 -0.82
N ASN A 175 10.06 -10.47 0.30
CA ASN A 175 8.90 -9.57 0.28
C ASN A 175 9.30 -8.17 -0.21
N VAL A 176 8.48 -7.56 -1.07
CA VAL A 176 8.76 -6.24 -1.66
C VAL A 176 8.90 -5.14 -0.61
N SER A 177 8.17 -5.23 0.49
CA SER A 177 8.23 -4.26 1.58
C SER A 177 9.53 -4.29 2.39
N SER A 178 10.42 -5.27 2.16
CA SER A 178 11.71 -5.38 2.85
C SER A 178 12.88 -4.80 2.06
N PHE A 179 12.66 -4.35 0.81
CA PHE A 179 13.73 -3.75 -0.01
C PHE A 179 14.04 -2.32 0.39
N PHE A 180 13.02 -1.54 0.68
CA PHE A 180 13.11 -0.12 1.04
C PHE A 180 12.18 0.17 2.21
N THR A 181 12.35 1.32 2.86
CA THR A 181 11.38 1.80 3.84
C THR A 181 10.01 1.89 3.17
N SER A 182 9.02 1.22 3.74
CA SER A 182 7.73 1.03 3.08
C SER A 182 6.55 1.09 4.04
N THR A 183 5.37 1.30 3.49
CA THR A 183 4.11 1.32 4.24
C THR A 183 3.15 0.28 3.71
N THR A 184 2.26 -0.20 4.59
CA THR A 184 1.12 -1.04 4.21
C THR A 184 -0.13 -0.64 4.99
N SER A 185 -1.29 -1.07 4.49
CA SER A 185 -2.58 -0.90 5.15
C SER A 185 -3.14 -2.24 5.62
N THR A 186 -3.80 -2.22 6.77
CA THR A 186 -4.57 -3.35 7.30
C THR A 186 -6.05 -2.99 7.45
N TYR A 187 -6.51 -1.99 6.68
CA TYR A 187 -7.93 -1.67 6.54
C TYR A 187 -8.69 -2.90 6.04
N PHE A 188 -9.97 -2.99 6.40
CA PHE A 188 -10.87 -4.10 6.06
C PHE A 188 -10.84 -4.52 4.57
N GLY A 189 -10.58 -3.58 3.67
CA GLY A 189 -10.52 -3.83 2.22
C GLY A 189 -9.21 -4.41 1.72
N HIS A 190 -8.18 -4.53 2.55
CA HIS A 190 -6.84 -4.95 2.15
C HIS A 190 -6.58 -6.45 2.34
N GLN A 191 -5.36 -6.89 2.00
CA GLN A 191 -4.97 -8.30 2.02
C GLN A 191 -4.92 -8.87 3.45
N LEU A 192 -4.62 -8.04 4.44
CA LEU A 192 -4.65 -8.34 5.88
C LEU A 192 -5.65 -7.40 6.55
N GLN A 193 -6.54 -7.94 7.37
CA GLN A 193 -7.63 -7.17 7.97
C GLN A 193 -7.44 -7.02 9.49
N SER A 194 -7.36 -5.76 9.98
CA SER A 194 -7.34 -5.44 11.41
C SER A 194 -8.40 -4.40 11.80
N VAL A 195 -9.50 -4.31 11.05
CA VAL A 195 -10.51 -3.24 11.06
C VAL A 195 -9.93 -1.97 10.47
N GLU A 196 -9.08 -1.26 11.20
CA GLU A 196 -8.28 -0.12 10.78
C GLU A 196 -6.83 -0.31 11.24
N GLY A 197 -5.88 0.04 10.37
CA GLY A 197 -4.46 0.00 10.71
C GLY A 197 -3.56 0.15 9.51
N GLY A 198 -2.27 0.27 9.79
CA GLY A 198 -1.20 0.27 8.80
C GLY A 198 0.14 -0.02 9.47
N PHE A 199 1.14 -0.30 8.67
CA PHE A 199 2.50 -0.51 9.14
C PHE A 199 3.48 0.36 8.37
N ILE A 200 4.57 0.73 9.07
CA ILE A 200 5.80 1.19 8.45
C ILE A 200 6.83 0.10 8.69
N PHE A 201 7.56 -0.29 7.63
CA PHE A 201 8.65 -1.25 7.68
C PHE A 201 9.96 -0.56 7.35
N THR A 202 11.01 -0.85 8.11
CA THR A 202 12.36 -0.34 7.85
C THR A 202 13.43 -1.30 8.37
N ASN A 203 14.62 -1.21 7.79
CA ASN A 203 15.83 -1.89 8.27
C ASN A 203 16.78 -0.93 9.01
N ASP A 204 16.43 0.36 9.07
CA ASP A 204 17.23 1.43 9.68
C ASP A 204 16.76 1.68 11.12
N ASP A 205 17.70 1.68 12.08
CA ASP A 205 17.40 1.89 13.49
C ASP A 205 17.00 3.33 13.82
N GLU A 206 17.59 4.33 13.12
CA GLU A 206 17.27 5.74 13.34
C GLU A 206 15.88 6.09 12.80
N GLU A 207 15.52 5.55 11.63
CA GLU A 207 14.17 5.65 11.10
C GLU A 207 13.16 5.02 12.05
N TYR A 208 13.48 3.83 12.58
CA TYR A 208 12.59 3.14 13.52
C TYR A 208 12.33 3.97 14.78
N GLU A 209 13.38 4.52 15.41
CA GLU A 209 13.23 5.37 16.58
C GLU A 209 12.42 6.64 16.26
N TYR A 210 12.69 7.28 15.11
CA TYR A 210 11.89 8.41 14.63
C TYR A 210 10.41 8.03 14.48
N PHE A 211 10.09 6.91 13.84
CA PHE A 211 8.70 6.49 13.61
C PHE A 211 7.96 6.16 14.91
N LEU A 212 8.64 5.57 15.89
CA LEU A 212 8.06 5.33 17.22
C LEU A 212 7.69 6.64 17.93
N MET A 213 8.58 7.64 17.87
CA MET A 213 8.30 8.97 18.45
C MET A 213 7.21 9.70 17.68
N ALA A 214 7.28 9.74 16.33
CA ALA A 214 6.30 10.41 15.47
C ALA A 214 4.89 9.87 15.66
N ARG A 215 4.75 8.54 15.80
CA ARG A 215 3.48 7.88 16.13
C ARG A 215 2.89 8.35 17.46
N ASN A 216 3.72 8.78 18.39
CA ASN A 216 3.35 9.09 19.77
C ASN A 216 3.79 10.49 20.19
N HIS A 217 3.28 11.51 19.52
CA HIS A 217 3.45 12.93 19.83
C HIS A 217 4.89 13.48 19.76
N GLY A 218 5.86 12.73 19.23
CA GLY A 218 7.27 13.09 19.27
C GLY A 218 7.95 12.78 20.62
N MET A 219 7.33 11.94 21.48
CA MET A 219 7.79 11.65 22.84
C MET A 219 9.04 10.76 22.85
N THR A 220 10.09 11.19 23.57
CA THR A 220 11.34 10.46 23.77
C THR A 220 11.15 9.10 24.44
N ARG A 221 10.23 8.97 25.37
CA ARG A 221 9.90 7.71 26.07
C ARG A 221 9.35 6.60 25.14
N SER A 222 9.08 6.92 23.86
CA SER A 222 8.58 5.95 22.88
C SER A 222 9.67 5.01 22.37
N VAL A 223 10.94 5.36 22.53
CA VAL A 223 12.09 4.55 22.11
C VAL A 223 12.69 3.76 23.28
N LYS A 224 13.47 2.71 22.94
CA LYS A 224 14.07 1.83 23.94
C LYS A 224 15.19 2.51 24.72
N ASN A 225 16.00 3.34 24.05
CA ASN A 225 17.15 4.05 24.62
C ASN A 225 16.93 5.55 24.46
N PRO A 226 16.12 6.18 25.35
CA PRO A 226 15.74 7.57 25.18
C PRO A 226 16.85 8.57 25.53
N GLU A 227 17.95 8.13 26.16
CA GLU A 227 18.98 9.00 26.76
C GLU A 227 19.59 9.99 25.75
N LYS A 228 19.71 9.59 24.47
CA LYS A 228 20.24 10.45 23.42
C LYS A 228 19.29 11.56 22.97
N TYR A 229 18.03 11.50 23.40
CA TYR A 229 16.96 12.43 23.02
C TYR A 229 16.45 13.30 24.16
N ILE A 230 16.71 12.88 25.43
CA ILE A 230 16.12 13.51 26.63
C ILE A 230 16.70 14.92 26.84
N ASN A 231 15.77 15.89 27.01
CA ASN A 231 16.07 17.19 27.55
C ASN A 231 16.00 17.12 29.10
N LYS A 232 17.11 17.45 29.77
CA LYS A 232 17.21 17.39 31.25
C LYS A 232 16.40 18.46 31.98
N ASP A 233 15.94 19.49 31.25
CA ASP A 233 15.19 20.62 31.80
C ASP A 233 13.69 20.36 31.89
N VAL A 234 13.23 19.21 31.40
CA VAL A 234 11.82 18.84 31.39
C VAL A 234 11.60 17.46 32.02
N ASP A 235 10.36 17.18 32.44
CA ASP A 235 9.98 15.84 32.93
C ASP A 235 10.08 14.80 31.78
N SER A 236 10.90 13.81 31.93
CA SER A 236 11.16 12.79 30.91
C SER A 236 9.92 12.02 30.42
N ARG A 237 8.83 12.05 31.22
CA ARG A 237 7.53 11.47 30.84
C ARG A 237 6.83 12.27 29.75
N PHE A 238 7.13 13.58 29.61
CA PHE A 238 6.51 14.54 28.71
C PHE A 238 7.55 15.36 27.92
N ASP A 239 8.66 14.73 27.57
CA ASP A 239 9.69 15.30 26.72
C ASP A 239 9.35 15.02 25.25
N PHE A 240 9.06 16.08 24.49
CA PHE A 240 8.70 16.05 23.08
C PHE A 240 9.92 16.50 22.26
N TYR A 241 10.57 15.54 21.61
CA TYR A 241 11.81 15.78 20.87
C TYR A 241 11.59 16.56 19.56
N PHE A 242 10.44 16.35 18.91
CA PHE A 242 10.00 17.08 17.72
C PHE A 242 8.47 17.16 17.68
N LEU A 243 7.92 17.90 16.71
CA LEU A 243 6.48 18.07 16.51
C LEU A 243 5.88 16.78 15.92
N GLY A 244 5.44 15.89 16.79
CA GLY A 244 4.76 14.65 16.42
C GLY A 244 3.24 14.75 16.50
N SER A 245 2.56 13.65 16.21
CA SER A 245 1.10 13.55 16.28
C SER A 245 0.65 12.25 16.99
N ASN A 246 -0.64 12.04 17.12
CA ASN A 246 -1.19 10.79 17.66
C ASN A 246 -1.65 9.88 16.53
N PHE A 247 -0.77 8.98 16.12
CA PHE A 247 -1.05 7.98 15.10
C PHE A 247 -1.04 6.55 15.68
N ARG A 248 -1.19 6.42 17.00
CA ARG A 248 -1.25 5.12 17.69
C ARG A 248 -2.41 4.29 17.18
N ASN A 249 -2.20 2.98 17.13
CA ASN A 249 -3.28 2.00 16.98
C ASN A 249 -3.59 1.34 18.33
N THR A 250 -4.50 0.38 18.35
CA THR A 250 -5.03 -0.24 19.57
C THR A 250 -4.66 -1.73 19.64
N ASP A 251 -4.64 -2.28 20.86
CA ASP A 251 -4.50 -3.72 21.08
C ASP A 251 -5.71 -4.51 20.55
N ILE A 252 -6.89 -3.88 20.45
CA ILE A 252 -8.08 -4.49 19.84
C ILE A 252 -7.83 -4.74 18.34
N ASN A 253 -7.42 -3.72 17.61
CA ASN A 253 -7.13 -3.87 16.19
C ASN A 253 -5.95 -4.82 15.94
N ALA A 254 -4.90 -4.75 16.77
CA ALA A 254 -3.78 -5.67 16.69
C ALA A 254 -4.19 -7.13 16.95
N PHE A 255 -5.06 -7.39 17.93
CA PHE A 255 -5.59 -8.74 18.20
C PHE A 255 -6.39 -9.27 17.02
N ILE A 256 -7.27 -8.45 16.43
CA ILE A 256 -8.03 -8.81 15.23
C ILE A 256 -7.08 -9.09 14.05
N GLY A 257 -6.09 -8.22 13.83
CA GLY A 257 -5.08 -8.43 12.79
C GLY A 257 -4.26 -9.72 12.99
N LEU A 258 -3.92 -10.06 14.22
CA LEU A 258 -3.23 -11.32 14.56
C LEU A 258 -4.09 -12.56 14.25
N LEU A 259 -5.41 -12.49 14.44
CA LEU A 259 -6.31 -13.58 14.03
C LEU A 259 -6.30 -13.79 12.52
N ASP A 260 -6.32 -12.71 11.74
CA ASP A 260 -6.28 -12.79 10.28
C ASP A 260 -4.91 -13.21 9.77
N PHE A 261 -3.84 -12.68 10.37
CA PHE A 261 -2.45 -13.04 10.07
C PHE A 261 -2.17 -14.54 10.19
N ASN A 262 -2.78 -15.24 11.15
CA ASN A 262 -2.60 -16.68 11.32
C ASN A 262 -3.09 -17.51 10.11
N ARG A 263 -3.85 -16.92 9.19
CA ARG A 263 -4.38 -17.53 7.96
C ARG A 263 -3.77 -16.96 6.68
N ILE A 264 -2.77 -16.11 6.81
CA ILE A 264 -2.32 -15.28 5.69
C ILE A 264 -1.83 -16.11 4.50
N GLU A 265 -1.13 -17.23 4.74
CA GLU A 265 -0.67 -18.11 3.67
C GLU A 265 -1.87 -18.75 2.92
N GLU A 266 -2.89 -19.20 3.62
CA GLU A 266 -4.11 -19.75 3.02
C GLU A 266 -4.83 -18.69 2.17
N LEU A 267 -5.03 -17.50 2.72
CA LEU A 267 -5.71 -16.38 2.04
C LEU A 267 -4.94 -15.90 0.82
N THR A 268 -3.61 -15.80 0.93
CA THR A 268 -2.73 -15.42 -0.18
C THR A 268 -2.78 -16.44 -1.31
N ASN A 269 -2.64 -17.73 -0.98
CA ASN A 269 -2.71 -18.82 -1.97
C ASN A 269 -4.08 -18.86 -2.65
N LYS A 270 -5.16 -18.63 -1.92
CA LYS A 270 -6.50 -18.56 -2.49
C LYS A 270 -6.65 -17.40 -3.49
N ARG A 271 -6.14 -16.21 -3.17
CA ARG A 271 -6.11 -15.06 -4.10
C ARG A 271 -5.35 -15.40 -5.38
N ILE A 272 -4.16 -15.97 -5.26
CA ILE A 272 -3.33 -16.39 -6.40
C ILE A 272 -4.07 -17.40 -7.27
N ASN A 273 -4.69 -18.42 -6.66
CA ASN A 273 -5.44 -19.45 -7.40
C ASN A 273 -6.65 -18.87 -8.15
N LEU A 274 -7.43 -18.01 -7.50
CA LEU A 274 -8.57 -17.34 -8.15
C LEU A 274 -8.11 -16.43 -9.30
N TYR A 275 -7.03 -15.69 -9.13
CA TYR A 275 -6.45 -14.86 -10.20
C TYR A 275 -5.97 -15.70 -11.39
N ASN A 276 -5.35 -16.85 -11.14
CA ASN A 276 -4.92 -17.75 -12.20
C ASN A 276 -6.11 -18.30 -12.99
N ILE A 277 -7.21 -18.68 -12.32
CA ILE A 277 -8.47 -19.08 -12.97
C ILE A 277 -8.98 -17.93 -13.85
N TYR A 278 -9.04 -16.71 -13.31
CA TYR A 278 -9.48 -15.52 -14.03
C TYR A 278 -8.66 -15.30 -15.30
N LYS A 279 -7.32 -15.27 -15.14
CA LYS A 279 -6.41 -15.05 -16.25
C LYS A 279 -6.52 -16.11 -17.35
N GLN A 280 -6.64 -17.39 -16.97
CA GLN A 280 -6.78 -18.51 -17.90
C GLN A 280 -8.14 -18.53 -18.61
N SER A 281 -9.16 -17.90 -18.04
CA SER A 281 -10.51 -17.84 -18.60
C SER A 281 -10.72 -16.66 -19.55
N LEU A 282 -9.76 -15.71 -19.64
CA LEU A 282 -9.81 -14.58 -20.55
C LEU A 282 -9.10 -14.92 -21.87
N ASN A 283 -9.77 -14.64 -22.99
CA ASN A 283 -9.18 -14.78 -24.33
C ASN A 283 -8.11 -13.72 -24.61
N ASN A 284 -8.28 -12.52 -24.03
CA ASN A 284 -7.31 -11.42 -24.12
C ASN A 284 -6.88 -10.99 -22.72
N SER A 285 -5.67 -11.38 -22.35
CA SER A 285 -5.07 -11.07 -21.03
C SER A 285 -3.85 -10.16 -21.17
N LEU A 286 -3.85 -9.26 -22.18
CA LEU A 286 -2.68 -8.48 -22.62
C LEU A 286 -1.96 -7.76 -21.47
N TYR A 287 -2.70 -7.18 -20.54
CA TYR A 287 -2.15 -6.42 -19.42
C TYR A 287 -2.21 -7.17 -18.09
N LEU A 288 -2.46 -8.48 -18.09
CA LEU A 288 -2.49 -9.25 -16.86
C LEU A 288 -1.10 -9.86 -16.58
N PRO A 289 -0.38 -9.39 -15.56
CA PRO A 289 0.94 -9.91 -15.23
C PRO A 289 0.92 -11.41 -14.91
N ASN A 290 2.01 -12.10 -15.27
CA ASN A 290 2.20 -13.50 -14.91
C ASN A 290 2.77 -13.61 -13.50
N ILE A 291 2.20 -14.46 -12.68
CA ILE A 291 2.81 -14.89 -11.41
C ILE A 291 3.91 -15.90 -11.78
N THR A 292 5.14 -15.59 -11.41
CA THR A 292 6.33 -16.38 -11.71
C THR A 292 7.18 -16.54 -10.47
N ASN A 293 8.27 -17.32 -10.55
CA ASN A 293 9.23 -17.41 -9.44
C ASN A 293 9.95 -16.07 -9.18
N LYS A 294 10.11 -15.20 -10.19
CA LYS A 294 10.66 -13.84 -10.05
C LYS A 294 9.61 -12.88 -9.48
N PHE A 295 8.41 -12.87 -10.05
CA PHE A 295 7.31 -11.96 -9.70
C PHE A 295 6.20 -12.72 -8.97
N GLY A 296 6.32 -12.84 -7.66
CA GLY A 296 5.32 -13.42 -6.77
C GLY A 296 4.22 -12.41 -6.46
N HIS A 297 3.44 -12.03 -7.47
CA HIS A 297 2.30 -11.13 -7.31
C HIS A 297 1.24 -11.74 -6.38
N VAL A 298 0.69 -10.91 -5.51
CA VAL A 298 -0.50 -11.25 -4.70
C VAL A 298 -1.62 -10.29 -5.10
N PRO A 299 -2.44 -10.65 -6.09
CA PRO A 299 -3.42 -9.73 -6.65
C PRO A 299 -4.40 -9.20 -5.62
N PHE A 300 -4.61 -7.88 -5.64
CA PHE A 300 -5.54 -7.19 -4.76
C PHE A 300 -6.99 -7.32 -5.27
N CYS A 301 -7.17 -7.32 -6.58
CA CYS A 301 -8.44 -7.33 -7.27
C CYS A 301 -8.34 -8.09 -8.61
N PHE A 302 -9.46 -8.22 -9.32
CA PHE A 302 -9.50 -8.63 -10.72
C PHE A 302 -9.55 -7.38 -11.61
N PRO A 303 -8.43 -6.92 -12.18
CA PRO A 303 -8.43 -5.78 -13.08
C PRO A 303 -8.99 -6.17 -14.45
N ILE A 304 -9.77 -5.26 -15.04
CA ILE A 304 -10.40 -5.41 -16.35
C ILE A 304 -9.92 -4.27 -17.23
N PHE A 305 -9.36 -4.63 -18.40
CA PHE A 305 -8.85 -3.69 -19.38
C PHE A 305 -9.64 -3.84 -20.66
N CYS A 306 -10.28 -2.76 -21.08
CA CYS A 306 -11.11 -2.71 -22.29
C CYS A 306 -10.36 -1.95 -23.40
N GLU A 307 -10.69 -2.26 -24.63
CA GLU A 307 -10.12 -1.60 -25.79
C GLU A 307 -10.40 -0.09 -25.81
N ASN A 308 -11.61 0.27 -25.39
CA ASN A 308 -12.08 1.66 -25.34
C ASN A 308 -13.11 1.86 -24.22
N SER A 309 -13.49 3.11 -24.02
CA SER A 309 -14.44 3.51 -22.97
C SER A 309 -15.88 2.99 -23.21
N GLU A 310 -16.29 2.74 -24.45
CA GLU A 310 -17.59 2.17 -24.74
C GLU A 310 -17.70 0.74 -24.24
N LYS A 311 -16.71 -0.12 -24.58
CA LYS A 311 -16.61 -1.50 -24.07
C LYS A 311 -16.50 -1.53 -22.55
N ARG A 312 -15.72 -0.60 -21.95
CA ARG A 312 -15.65 -0.45 -20.51
C ARG A 312 -17.02 -0.18 -19.89
N ASN A 313 -17.79 0.76 -20.46
CA ASN A 313 -19.12 1.12 -19.96
C ASN A 313 -20.11 -0.06 -20.07
N LEU A 314 -20.04 -0.85 -21.16
CA LEU A 314 -20.85 -2.07 -21.32
C LEU A 314 -20.46 -3.11 -20.25
N ALA A 315 -19.18 -3.31 -19.99
CA ALA A 315 -18.71 -4.22 -18.95
C ALA A 315 -19.15 -3.78 -17.54
N ILE A 316 -19.07 -2.49 -17.22
CA ILE A 316 -19.57 -1.95 -15.95
C ILE A 316 -21.09 -2.13 -15.82
N LYS A 317 -21.83 -1.90 -16.92
CA LYS A 317 -23.28 -2.15 -16.94
C LYS A 317 -23.59 -3.61 -16.65
N PHE A 318 -22.89 -4.56 -17.30
CA PHE A 318 -23.05 -5.98 -17.00
C PHE A 318 -22.77 -6.28 -15.53
N CYS A 319 -21.71 -5.70 -14.94
CA CYS A 319 -21.42 -5.87 -13.52
C CYS A 319 -22.59 -5.40 -12.64
N ASN A 320 -23.13 -4.21 -12.91
CA ASN A 320 -24.25 -3.65 -12.18
C ASN A 320 -25.52 -4.50 -12.30
N ASP A 321 -25.87 -4.96 -13.52
CA ASP A 321 -27.02 -5.80 -13.80
C ASP A 321 -26.92 -7.20 -13.12
N ASN A 322 -25.72 -7.61 -12.73
CA ASN A 322 -25.42 -8.89 -12.08
C ASN A 322 -24.98 -8.77 -10.61
N GLU A 323 -25.21 -7.61 -9.98
CA GLU A 323 -24.84 -7.34 -8.59
C GLU A 323 -23.33 -7.58 -8.28
N ILE A 324 -22.45 -7.22 -9.26
CA ILE A 324 -21.00 -7.25 -9.13
C ILE A 324 -20.52 -5.82 -8.86
N GLU A 325 -19.99 -5.59 -7.67
CA GLU A 325 -19.40 -4.28 -7.33
C GLU A 325 -18.11 -4.05 -8.10
N SER A 326 -17.96 -2.86 -8.68
CA SER A 326 -16.77 -2.44 -9.42
C SER A 326 -16.25 -1.07 -8.98
N ARG A 327 -14.97 -0.82 -9.27
CA ARG A 327 -14.30 0.46 -9.01
C ARG A 327 -13.36 0.79 -10.16
N PRO A 328 -13.10 2.09 -10.44
CA PRO A 328 -11.98 2.49 -11.30
C PRO A 328 -10.66 1.91 -10.79
N ILE A 329 -9.68 1.75 -11.68
CA ILE A 329 -8.32 1.40 -11.22
C ILE A 329 -7.80 2.55 -10.36
N ILE A 330 -7.89 2.34 -9.05
CA ILE A 330 -7.52 3.29 -7.99
C ILE A 330 -8.14 4.68 -8.24
N SER A 331 -7.31 5.69 -8.53
CA SER A 331 -7.76 7.05 -8.87
C SER A 331 -7.86 7.29 -10.38
N GLY A 332 -7.49 6.29 -11.20
CA GLY A 332 -7.20 6.50 -12.62
C GLY A 332 -6.01 7.45 -12.79
N ASN A 333 -6.07 8.37 -13.75
CA ASN A 333 -5.10 9.45 -13.88
C ASN A 333 -5.34 10.48 -12.76
N LEU A 334 -4.45 10.52 -11.77
CA LEU A 334 -4.59 11.35 -10.57
C LEU A 334 -4.62 12.85 -10.91
N LEU A 335 -3.92 13.25 -11.98
CA LEU A 335 -3.83 14.66 -12.39
C LEU A 335 -5.16 15.22 -12.96
N LYS A 336 -6.17 14.37 -13.18
CA LYS A 336 -7.55 14.80 -13.46
C LYS A 336 -8.32 15.19 -12.19
N GLN A 337 -7.85 14.80 -11.01
CA GLN A 337 -8.49 15.13 -9.75
C GLN A 337 -8.37 16.62 -9.43
N THR A 338 -9.42 17.22 -8.88
CA THR A 338 -9.49 18.67 -8.64
C THR A 338 -8.30 19.23 -7.88
N CYS A 339 -7.79 18.50 -6.89
CA CYS A 339 -6.65 18.94 -6.06
C CYS A 339 -5.27 18.75 -6.71
N TYR A 340 -5.18 17.97 -7.81
CA TYR A 340 -3.89 17.68 -8.45
C TYR A 340 -3.73 18.28 -9.84
N LYS A 341 -4.82 18.69 -10.52
CA LYS A 341 -4.79 19.23 -11.88
C LYS A 341 -3.90 20.46 -12.07
N GLN A 342 -3.49 21.12 -10.99
CA GLN A 342 -2.64 22.30 -11.01
C GLN A 342 -1.14 21.97 -11.14
N TYR A 343 -0.75 20.70 -10.94
CA TYR A 343 0.67 20.31 -10.88
C TYR A 343 1.24 19.87 -12.23
N ASP A 344 0.40 19.30 -13.12
CA ASP A 344 0.83 18.91 -14.48
C ASP A 344 -0.40 18.72 -15.41
N ASP A 345 -0.14 18.65 -16.73
CA ASP A 345 -1.20 18.32 -17.70
C ASP A 345 -1.36 16.79 -17.77
N TYR A 346 -2.53 16.32 -17.35
CA TYR A 346 -2.89 14.91 -17.34
C TYR A 346 -2.70 14.21 -18.71
N LYS A 347 -2.73 14.96 -19.83
CA LYS A 347 -2.54 14.44 -21.19
C LYS A 347 -1.14 13.92 -21.47
N ASN A 348 -0.15 14.34 -20.66
CA ASN A 348 1.23 13.86 -20.77
C ASN A 348 1.40 12.40 -20.32
N PHE A 349 0.41 11.84 -19.59
CA PHE A 349 0.46 10.54 -18.94
C PHE A 349 -0.47 9.54 -19.66
N LYS A 350 0.00 9.02 -20.80
CA LYS A 350 -0.81 8.21 -21.73
C LYS A 350 -1.32 6.90 -21.13
N ASN A 351 -0.48 6.22 -20.34
CA ASN A 351 -0.85 4.96 -19.71
C ASN A 351 -1.85 5.20 -18.56
N SER A 352 -1.64 6.22 -17.74
CA SER A 352 -2.60 6.62 -16.72
C SER A 352 -3.93 7.07 -17.33
N GLU A 353 -3.90 7.75 -18.48
CA GLU A 353 -5.10 8.15 -19.21
C GLU A 353 -5.85 6.93 -19.78
N TYR A 354 -5.10 5.92 -20.29
CA TYR A 354 -5.69 4.65 -20.69
C TYR A 354 -6.35 3.93 -19.50
N LEU A 355 -5.66 3.82 -18.35
CA LEU A 355 -6.21 3.21 -17.15
C LEU A 355 -7.47 3.94 -16.67
N HIS A 356 -7.48 5.27 -16.73
CA HIS A 356 -8.62 6.09 -16.34
C HIS A 356 -9.85 5.84 -17.20
N ASN A 357 -9.69 5.82 -18.52
CA ASN A 357 -10.79 5.78 -19.46
C ASN A 357 -11.28 4.35 -19.78
N ASN A 358 -10.37 3.36 -19.77
CA ASN A 358 -10.63 2.06 -20.36
C ASN A 358 -10.55 0.90 -19.37
N SER A 359 -10.31 1.16 -18.09
CA SER A 359 -10.15 0.09 -17.12
C SER A 359 -10.95 0.30 -15.83
N PHE A 360 -11.17 -0.80 -15.12
CA PHE A 360 -11.81 -0.85 -13.81
C PHE A 360 -11.44 -2.18 -13.13
N TYR A 361 -11.90 -2.41 -11.90
CA TYR A 361 -11.71 -3.70 -11.24
C TYR A 361 -12.95 -4.17 -10.51
N VAL A 362 -13.00 -5.49 -10.25
CA VAL A 362 -13.98 -6.13 -9.36
C VAL A 362 -13.27 -6.84 -8.21
N GLY A 363 -14.00 -7.15 -7.16
CA GLY A 363 -13.43 -7.66 -5.92
C GLY A 363 -12.77 -9.04 -6.05
N LEU A 364 -11.63 -9.22 -5.39
CA LEU A 364 -10.96 -10.50 -5.21
C LEU A 364 -10.83 -10.78 -3.71
N HIS A 365 -11.63 -11.70 -3.21
CA HIS A 365 -11.64 -12.10 -1.79
C HIS A 365 -12.00 -13.58 -1.63
N SER A 366 -11.88 -14.09 -0.41
CA SER A 366 -12.01 -15.52 -0.11
C SER A 366 -13.37 -16.16 -0.44
N LYS A 367 -14.41 -15.37 -0.66
CA LYS A 367 -15.77 -15.87 -0.98
C LYS A 367 -16.09 -15.84 -2.48
N VAL A 368 -15.20 -15.32 -3.33
CA VAL A 368 -15.38 -15.41 -4.79
C VAL A 368 -15.25 -16.87 -5.22
N THR A 369 -16.13 -17.31 -6.10
CA THR A 369 -16.15 -18.68 -6.60
C THR A 369 -15.67 -18.74 -8.05
N LYS A 370 -15.30 -19.94 -8.51
CA LYS A 370 -14.93 -20.18 -9.92
C LYS A 370 -16.09 -19.84 -10.85
N GLU A 371 -17.33 -20.14 -10.47
CA GLU A 371 -18.54 -19.86 -11.25
C GLU A 371 -18.74 -18.35 -11.44
N ASN A 372 -18.48 -17.55 -10.40
CA ASN A 372 -18.50 -16.08 -10.51
C ASN A 372 -17.51 -15.62 -11.58
N ILE A 373 -16.27 -16.12 -11.52
CA ILE A 373 -15.18 -15.76 -12.45
C ILE A 373 -15.57 -16.14 -13.87
N ILE A 374 -16.02 -17.38 -14.11
CA ILE A 374 -16.38 -17.87 -15.45
C ILE A 374 -17.55 -17.05 -16.04
N LYS A 375 -18.55 -16.70 -15.21
CA LYS A 375 -19.66 -15.84 -15.67
C LYS A 375 -19.16 -14.48 -16.16
N LEU A 376 -18.27 -13.84 -15.42
CA LEU A 376 -17.70 -12.55 -15.79
C LEU A 376 -16.82 -12.68 -17.06
N THR A 377 -15.91 -13.64 -17.09
CA THR A 377 -14.98 -13.81 -18.21
C THR A 377 -15.68 -14.22 -19.50
N ASN A 378 -16.73 -15.02 -19.45
CA ASN A 378 -17.55 -15.34 -20.62
C ASN A 378 -18.18 -14.08 -21.22
N TYR A 379 -18.66 -13.15 -20.41
CA TYR A 379 -19.16 -11.88 -20.91
C TYR A 379 -18.04 -11.03 -21.54
N LEU A 380 -16.92 -10.88 -20.81
CA LEU A 380 -15.78 -10.08 -21.29
C LEU A 380 -15.17 -10.61 -22.60
N ASN A 381 -15.16 -11.93 -22.80
CA ASN A 381 -14.64 -12.57 -24.02
C ASN A 381 -15.54 -12.35 -25.25
N ASN A 382 -16.82 -11.98 -25.05
CA ASN A 382 -17.79 -11.70 -26.13
C ASN A 382 -18.03 -10.19 -26.31
N LEU A 383 -17.33 -9.36 -25.57
CA LEU A 383 -17.44 -7.90 -25.65
C LEU A 383 -16.46 -7.35 -26.73
#